data_3d5eb9609500c8a82eda7026229f55ce
#
_entry.id   3d5eb9609500c8a82eda7026229f55ce
#
_cell.length_a   1.000
_cell.length_b   1.000
_cell.length_c   1.000
_cell.angle_alpha   90.00
_cell.angle_beta   90.00
_cell.angle_gamma   90.00
#
_symmetry.space_group_name_H-M   'P 1'
#
loop_
_entity.id
_entity.type
_entity.pdbx_description
1 polymer ?
#
loop_
_entity_poly.entity_id
_entity_poly.type
_entity_poly.pdbx_seq_one_letter_code
_entity_poly.pdbx_strand_id
1 'polypeptide(L)'
;EGSFVNFDCVFLDLAPIRIGRNTLIGPKVQLLTPHHPLDPDLRATGREAGKPITIGDNCWLGGGVIVCPGVRIGNGAIIGAGSVVTRDIPADSVAVGNPARVTRTLSYT
;
A
#
# COMPACT_ATOMS: atom_id res chain seq x y z
N GLU A 1 -7.32 6.16 13.95
CA GLU A 1 -8.59 6.70 14.38
C GLU A 1 -9.33 7.31 13.19
N GLY A 2 -10.63 7.07 13.08
CA GLY A 2 -11.43 7.56 11.97
C GLY A 2 -11.19 6.87 10.64
N SER A 3 -10.29 5.91 10.58
CA SER A 3 -10.02 5.17 9.36
C SER A 3 -11.04 4.06 9.16
N PHE A 4 -11.28 3.72 7.90
CA PHE A 4 -12.23 2.71 7.54
C PHE A 4 -11.61 1.70 6.58
N VAL A 5 -11.76 0.43 6.89
CA VAL A 5 -11.30 -0.68 6.04
C VAL A 5 -12.53 -1.44 5.56
N ASN A 6 -12.71 -1.48 4.25
CA ASN A 6 -13.85 -2.12 3.63
C ASN A 6 -13.68 -3.65 3.58
N PHE A 7 -14.64 -4.34 2.98
CA PHE A 7 -14.72 -5.81 3.00
C PHE A 7 -13.62 -6.50 2.18
N ASP A 8 -13.31 -7.71 2.60
CA ASP A 8 -12.43 -8.65 1.89
C ASP A 8 -10.99 -8.15 1.70
N CYS A 9 -10.51 -7.31 2.60
CA CYS A 9 -9.12 -6.89 2.59
C CYS A 9 -8.20 -7.95 3.16
N VAL A 10 -6.97 -8.00 2.67
CA VAL A 10 -5.94 -8.92 3.15
C VAL A 10 -4.75 -8.10 3.63
N PHE A 11 -4.41 -8.24 4.90
CA PHE A 11 -3.22 -7.60 5.47
C PHE A 11 -2.29 -8.70 5.95
N LEU A 12 -1.22 -8.95 5.19
CA LEU A 12 -0.19 -9.92 5.58
C LEU A 12 0.91 -9.16 6.33
N ASP A 13 0.86 -9.23 7.64
CA ASP A 13 1.66 -8.40 8.52
C ASP A 13 2.87 -9.12 9.13
N LEU A 14 3.61 -9.85 8.33
CA LEU A 14 4.89 -10.42 8.76
C LEU A 14 5.82 -9.31 9.28
N ALA A 15 5.78 -8.14 8.67
CA ALA A 15 6.32 -6.90 9.19
C ALA A 15 5.17 -5.95 9.54
N PRO A 16 5.41 -4.89 10.31
CA PRO A 16 4.35 -3.97 10.72
C PRO A 16 3.63 -3.31 9.54
N ILE A 17 2.32 -3.19 9.69
CA ILE A 17 1.47 -2.39 8.81
C ILE A 17 0.92 -1.25 9.64
N ARG A 18 1.15 -0.01 9.21
CA ARG A 18 0.65 1.18 9.88
C ARG A 18 -0.28 1.92 8.95
N ILE A 19 -1.45 2.24 9.44
CA ILE A 19 -2.46 3.03 8.73
C ILE A 19 -2.77 4.23 9.60
N GLY A 20 -2.62 5.41 9.04
CA GLY A 20 -2.86 6.66 9.74
C GLY A 20 -4.33 6.95 9.97
N ARG A 21 -4.64 8.17 10.35
CA ARG A 21 -5.99 8.62 10.70
C ARG A 21 -6.78 8.98 9.45
N ASN A 22 -8.09 8.78 9.52
CA ASN A 22 -9.04 9.21 8.48
C ASN A 22 -8.68 8.70 7.09
N THR A 23 -8.10 7.50 7.02
CA THR A 23 -7.72 6.85 5.78
C THR A 23 -8.82 5.88 5.38
N LEU A 24 -9.21 5.89 4.12
CA LEU A 24 -10.24 5.03 3.56
C LEU A 24 -9.59 3.93 2.72
N ILE A 25 -9.82 2.68 3.11
CA ILE A 25 -9.32 1.51 2.38
C ILE A 25 -10.50 0.84 1.70
N GLY A 26 -10.50 0.82 0.38
CA GLY A 26 -11.54 0.20 -0.42
C GLY A 26 -11.60 -1.32 -0.27
N PRO A 27 -12.62 -1.98 -0.84
CA PRO A 27 -12.75 -3.42 -0.72
C PRO A 27 -11.67 -4.15 -1.50
N LYS A 28 -11.31 -5.34 -1.01
CA LYS A 28 -10.31 -6.23 -1.65
C LYS A 28 -8.93 -5.61 -1.82
N VAL A 29 -8.57 -4.68 -0.96
CA VAL A 29 -7.22 -4.14 -0.90
C VAL A 29 -6.31 -5.16 -0.24
N GLN A 30 -5.08 -5.29 -0.75
CA GLN A 30 -4.07 -6.18 -0.19
C GLN A 30 -2.86 -5.36 0.23
N LEU A 31 -2.46 -5.50 1.48
CA LEU A 31 -1.22 -4.92 2.01
C LEU A 31 -0.30 -6.08 2.33
N LEU A 32 0.78 -6.22 1.57
CA LEU A 32 1.61 -7.42 1.57
C LEU A 32 3.02 -7.06 2.02
N THR A 33 3.36 -7.42 3.26
CA THR A 33 4.70 -7.18 3.78
C THR A 33 5.70 -8.30 3.50
N PRO A 34 5.29 -9.57 3.29
CA PRO A 34 6.25 -10.65 3.04
C PRO A 34 7.07 -10.40 1.78
N HIS A 35 8.35 -10.70 1.89
CA HIS A 35 9.32 -10.57 0.81
C HIS A 35 10.16 -11.84 0.76
N HIS A 36 10.21 -12.48 -0.39
CA HIS A 36 11.00 -13.68 -0.60
C HIS A 36 12.28 -13.35 -1.39
N PRO A 37 13.37 -14.09 -1.14
CA PRO A 37 14.60 -13.90 -1.93
C PRO A 37 14.35 -14.18 -3.40
N LEU A 38 15.00 -13.40 -4.27
CA LEU A 38 14.95 -13.62 -5.71
C LEU A 38 15.78 -14.85 -6.12
N ASP A 39 16.84 -15.15 -5.38
CA ASP A 39 17.63 -16.36 -5.58
C ASP A 39 16.78 -17.59 -5.22
N PRO A 40 16.59 -18.53 -6.16
CA PRO A 40 15.74 -19.69 -5.90
C PRO A 40 16.29 -20.61 -4.81
N ASP A 41 17.60 -20.70 -4.65
CA ASP A 41 18.20 -21.55 -3.61
C ASP A 41 17.94 -20.95 -2.21
N LEU A 42 18.09 -19.63 -2.07
CA LEU A 42 17.76 -18.95 -0.82
C LEU A 42 16.27 -19.03 -0.53
N ARG A 43 15.44 -18.89 -1.55
CA ARG A 43 13.99 -18.99 -1.41
C ARG A 43 13.57 -20.38 -0.95
N ALA A 44 14.23 -21.42 -1.47
CA ALA A 44 13.94 -22.81 -1.12
C ALA A 44 14.30 -23.16 0.34
N THR A 45 15.12 -22.34 1.01
CA THR A 45 15.43 -22.52 2.43
C THR A 45 14.25 -22.23 3.35
N GLY A 46 13.16 -21.68 2.82
CA GLY A 46 12.00 -21.31 3.62
C GLY A 46 12.16 -20.00 4.37
N ARG A 47 13.23 -19.24 4.12
CA ARG A 47 13.42 -17.94 4.75
C ARG A 47 12.37 -16.96 4.29
N GLU A 48 11.78 -16.29 5.23
CA GLU A 48 10.86 -15.18 5.00
C GLU A 48 11.39 -13.95 5.70
N ALA A 49 11.22 -12.81 5.03
CA ALA A 49 11.44 -11.51 5.63
C ALA A 49 10.26 -10.63 5.26
N GLY A 50 9.98 -9.63 6.08
CA GLY A 50 8.96 -8.65 5.79
C GLY A 50 9.55 -7.27 5.72
N LYS A 51 8.95 -6.43 4.90
CA LYS A 51 9.25 -5.00 4.87
C LYS A 51 7.98 -4.23 5.24
N PRO A 52 8.05 -3.32 6.22
CA PRO A 52 6.86 -2.65 6.71
C PRO A 52 6.19 -1.79 5.65
N ILE A 53 4.88 -1.69 5.77
CA ILE A 53 4.06 -0.81 4.94
C ILE A 53 3.51 0.29 5.84
N THR A 54 3.63 1.53 5.38
CA THR A 54 3.10 2.69 6.09
C THR A 54 2.19 3.48 5.17
N ILE A 55 0.94 3.64 5.58
CA ILE A 55 -0.04 4.47 4.90
C ILE A 55 -0.33 5.66 5.82
N GLY A 56 -0.20 6.86 5.30
CA GLY A 56 -0.35 8.07 6.08
C GLY A 56 -1.80 8.40 6.44
N ASP A 57 -1.99 9.64 6.88
CA ASP A 57 -3.30 10.18 7.23
C ASP A 57 -4.05 10.64 5.98
N ASN A 58 -5.37 10.60 6.04
CA ASN A 58 -6.24 11.16 4.99
C ASN A 58 -5.99 10.57 3.60
N CYS A 59 -5.55 9.33 3.52
CA CYS A 59 -5.36 8.63 2.26
C CYS A 59 -6.66 7.98 1.81
N TRP A 60 -6.71 7.69 0.51
CA TRP A 60 -7.79 6.90 -0.05
C TRP A 60 -7.19 5.88 -1.01
N LEU A 61 -7.35 4.59 -0.69
CA LEU A 61 -6.98 3.49 -1.57
C LEU A 61 -8.26 2.92 -2.17
N GLY A 62 -8.37 2.99 -3.49
CA GLY A 62 -9.51 2.43 -4.21
C GLY A 62 -9.56 0.90 -4.12
N GLY A 63 -10.70 0.33 -4.50
CA GLY A 63 -10.90 -1.12 -4.41
C GLY A 63 -9.86 -1.90 -5.21
N GLY A 64 -9.44 -3.02 -4.67
CA GLY A 64 -8.51 -3.93 -5.33
C GLY A 64 -7.06 -3.44 -5.41
N VAL A 65 -6.70 -2.35 -4.78
CA VAL A 65 -5.31 -1.87 -4.73
C VAL A 65 -4.42 -2.91 -4.03
N ILE A 66 -3.25 -3.14 -4.58
CA ILE A 66 -2.24 -4.01 -3.98
C ILE A 66 -1.03 -3.14 -3.62
N VAL A 67 -0.61 -3.19 -2.36
CA VAL A 67 0.57 -2.48 -1.88
C VAL A 67 1.66 -3.49 -1.59
N CYS A 68 2.80 -3.30 -2.23
CA CYS A 68 3.93 -4.21 -2.13
C CYS A 68 4.79 -3.94 -0.90
N PRO A 69 5.63 -4.90 -0.49
CA PRO A 69 6.47 -4.76 0.72
C PRO A 69 7.32 -3.49 0.71
N GLY A 70 7.40 -2.85 1.86
CA GLY A 70 8.29 -1.71 2.07
C GLY A 70 7.79 -0.37 1.56
N VAL A 71 6.58 -0.30 1.02
CA VAL A 71 6.04 0.93 0.44
C VAL A 71 5.54 1.88 1.53
N ARG A 72 5.80 3.16 1.35
CA ARG A 72 5.25 4.24 2.15
C ARG A 72 4.34 5.10 1.28
N ILE A 73 3.12 5.30 1.72
CA ILE A 73 2.14 6.15 1.05
C ILE A 73 1.96 7.40 1.91
N GLY A 74 2.29 8.55 1.36
CA GLY A 74 2.28 9.83 2.09
C GLY A 74 0.87 10.32 2.39
N ASN A 75 0.76 11.24 3.35
CA ASN A 75 -0.52 11.80 3.78
C ASN A 75 -1.28 12.40 2.59
N GLY A 76 -2.58 12.18 2.57
CA GLY A 76 -3.45 12.77 1.54
C GLY A 76 -3.35 12.13 0.16
N ALA A 77 -2.58 11.07 0.00
CA ALA A 77 -2.45 10.39 -1.29
C ALA A 77 -3.71 9.61 -1.65
N ILE A 78 -4.00 9.55 -2.93
CA ILE A 78 -5.11 8.77 -3.50
C ILE A 78 -4.54 7.75 -4.47
N ILE A 79 -4.91 6.49 -4.27
CA ILE A 79 -4.48 5.40 -5.14
C ILE A 79 -5.71 4.89 -5.90
N GLY A 80 -5.66 4.95 -7.22
CA GLY A 80 -6.78 4.51 -8.05
C GLY A 80 -7.04 3.02 -7.95
N ALA A 81 -8.32 2.63 -8.11
CA ALA A 81 -8.74 1.24 -8.00
C ALA A 81 -7.93 0.33 -8.92
N GLY A 82 -7.60 -0.86 -8.43
CA GLY A 82 -6.87 -1.88 -9.19
C GLY A 82 -5.39 -1.61 -9.37
N SER A 83 -4.86 -0.54 -8.79
CA SER A 83 -3.43 -0.20 -8.92
C SER A 83 -2.54 -1.13 -8.10
N VAL A 84 -1.31 -1.32 -8.58
CA VAL A 84 -0.28 -2.07 -7.84
C VAL A 84 0.85 -1.10 -7.48
N VAL A 85 0.97 -0.82 -6.18
CA VAL A 85 1.92 0.17 -5.67
C VAL A 85 3.23 -0.53 -5.32
N THR A 86 4.27 -0.25 -6.10
CA THR A 86 5.58 -0.87 -5.96
C THR A 86 6.65 0.07 -5.43
N ARG A 87 6.36 1.36 -5.34
CA ARG A 87 7.26 2.42 -4.88
C ARG A 87 6.52 3.36 -3.95
N ASP A 88 7.27 4.09 -3.15
CA ASP A 88 6.71 5.12 -2.29
C ASP A 88 5.90 6.14 -3.10
N ILE A 89 4.80 6.57 -2.51
CA ILE A 89 3.93 7.58 -3.11
C ILE A 89 4.03 8.85 -2.26
N PRO A 90 4.36 9.98 -2.87
CA PRO A 90 4.46 11.24 -2.11
C PRO A 90 3.09 11.70 -1.60
N ALA A 91 3.13 12.54 -0.58
CA ALA A 91 1.91 13.14 -0.03
C ALA A 91 1.15 13.93 -1.10
N ASP A 92 -0.17 14.03 -0.92
CA ASP A 92 -1.05 14.87 -1.73
C ASP A 92 -0.92 14.61 -3.23
N SER A 93 -0.81 13.36 -3.61
CA SER A 93 -0.71 12.96 -5.02
C SER A 93 -1.73 11.89 -5.36
N VAL A 94 -2.05 11.78 -6.64
CA VAL A 94 -2.86 10.68 -7.18
C VAL A 94 -1.93 9.77 -7.97
N ALA A 95 -1.97 8.48 -7.67
CA ALA A 95 -1.21 7.47 -8.38
C ALA A 95 -2.16 6.39 -8.90
N VAL A 96 -1.93 5.92 -10.11
CA VAL A 96 -2.76 4.88 -10.73
C VAL A 96 -1.92 3.94 -11.57
N GLY A 97 -2.42 2.74 -11.75
CA GLY A 97 -1.87 1.77 -12.71
C GLY A 97 -1.08 0.65 -12.08
N ASN A 98 -0.49 -0.18 -12.93
CA ASN A 98 0.38 -1.29 -12.55
C ASN A 98 1.62 -1.28 -13.44
N PRO A 99 2.79 -0.90 -12.91
CA PRO A 99 2.97 -0.32 -11.59
C PRO A 99 2.34 1.08 -11.48
N ALA A 100 1.91 1.43 -10.28
CA ALA A 100 1.28 2.73 -10.04
C ALA A 100 2.28 3.86 -10.27
N ARG A 101 1.81 4.91 -10.93
CA ARG A 101 2.58 6.12 -11.21
C ARG A 101 1.79 7.34 -10.81
N VAL A 102 2.47 8.33 -10.28
CA VAL A 102 1.86 9.62 -9.93
C VAL A 102 1.39 10.30 -11.21
N THR A 103 0.11 10.64 -11.24
CA THR A 103 -0.51 11.31 -12.39
C THR A 103 -0.80 12.79 -12.13
N ARG A 104 -0.90 13.17 -10.87
CA ARG A 104 -1.13 14.58 -10.51
C ARG A 104 -0.81 14.82 -9.04
N THR A 105 -0.54 16.05 -8.71
CA THR A 105 -0.42 16.55 -7.35
C THR A 105 -1.68 17.31 -7.01
N LEU A 106 -2.18 17.12 -5.78
CA LEU A 106 -3.42 17.73 -5.34
C LEU A 106 -3.15 19.08 -4.69
N SER A 107 -4.04 20.03 -4.93
CA SER A 107 -4.05 21.33 -4.27
C SER A 107 -5.47 21.62 -3.81
N TYR A 108 -5.59 22.11 -2.58
CA TYR A 108 -6.88 22.34 -1.93
C TYR A 108 -7.22 23.82 -1.76
N THR A 109 -6.65 24.64 -2.58
CA THR A 109 -6.91 26.08 -2.54
C THR A 109 -8.13 26.49 -3.35
#